data_34d649717f77b63b3b3199baaa00209c
#
_entry.id   34d649717f77b63b3b3199baaa00209c
#
_cell.length_a   1.000
_cell.length_b   1.000
_cell.length_c   1.000
_cell.angle_alpha   90.00
_cell.angle_beta   90.00
_cell.angle_gamma   90.00
#
_symmetry.space_group_name_H-M   'P 1'
#
loop_
_entity.id
_entity.type
_entity.pdbx_description
1 polymer ?
#
loop_
_entity_poly.entity_id
_entity_poly.type
_entity_poly.pdbx_seq_one_letter_code
_entity_poly.pdbx_strand_id
1 'polypeptide(L)'
;KNNFSYVWKIYYEIQIPMIISYKKIFKDIETFHIFGICLVNEHLYAKKISNNHMNRDEFLKSFFSANKMQGINAMSISEITGIPRATVIRKLQKLVKQKKLIIDSKKHYKLGKDFTSKIKPLQKDVLIKLANFSANIFNLASLDRINEAHNTTLRGF
;
A
#
# COMPACT_ATOMS: atom_id res chain seq x y z
N LYS A 1 11.35 -25.40 -6.64
CA LYS A 1 11.01 -25.29 -8.08
C LYS A 1 9.59 -25.76 -8.40
N ASN A 2 9.03 -26.72 -7.66
CA ASN A 2 7.74 -27.37 -7.98
C ASN A 2 6.50 -26.50 -7.65
N ASN A 3 6.65 -25.41 -6.90
CA ASN A 3 5.54 -24.59 -6.42
C ASN A 3 5.39 -23.23 -7.16
N PHE A 4 6.17 -23.01 -8.23
CA PHE A 4 6.20 -21.74 -8.94
C PHE A 4 4.82 -21.31 -9.46
N SER A 5 4.12 -22.19 -10.18
CA SER A 5 2.79 -21.91 -10.74
C SER A 5 1.73 -21.66 -9.65
N TYR A 6 1.81 -22.38 -8.53
CA TYR A 6 0.92 -22.18 -7.40
C TYR A 6 1.15 -20.81 -6.73
N VAL A 7 2.42 -20.42 -6.51
CA VAL A 7 2.75 -19.11 -5.95
C VAL A 7 2.22 -17.98 -6.82
N TRP A 8 2.40 -18.07 -8.15
CA TRP A 8 1.86 -17.08 -9.08
C TRP A 8 0.35 -17.04 -9.09
N LYS A 9 -0.31 -18.20 -9.02
CA LYS A 9 -1.77 -18.27 -8.91
C LYS A 9 -2.27 -17.48 -7.70
N ILE A 10 -1.78 -17.79 -6.48
CA ILE A 10 -2.22 -17.11 -5.25
C ILE A 10 -1.84 -15.62 -5.24
N TYR A 11 -0.74 -15.22 -5.87
CA TYR A 11 -0.36 -13.83 -6.06
C TYR A 11 -1.40 -13.07 -6.92
N TYR A 12 -1.77 -13.63 -8.08
CA TYR A 12 -2.78 -12.99 -8.95
C TYR A 12 -4.19 -12.99 -8.35
N GLU A 13 -4.55 -13.98 -7.54
CA GLU A 13 -5.81 -14.00 -6.78
C GLU A 13 -5.95 -12.81 -5.81
N ILE A 14 -4.84 -12.23 -5.38
CA ILE A 14 -4.84 -11.00 -4.58
C ILE A 14 -4.79 -9.77 -5.49
N GLN A 15 -3.85 -9.76 -6.41
CA GLN A 15 -3.50 -8.56 -7.16
C GLN A 15 -4.62 -8.10 -8.10
N ILE A 16 -5.26 -9.03 -8.80
CA ILE A 16 -6.31 -8.69 -9.76
C ILE A 16 -7.53 -8.05 -9.09
N PRO A 17 -8.16 -8.65 -8.04
CA PRO A 17 -9.28 -8.01 -7.35
C PRO A 17 -8.91 -6.67 -6.70
N MET A 18 -7.68 -6.54 -6.19
CA MET A 18 -7.17 -5.31 -5.61
C MET A 18 -7.11 -4.18 -6.66
N ILE A 19 -6.53 -4.44 -7.82
CA ILE A 19 -6.46 -3.47 -8.94
C ILE A 19 -7.87 -3.07 -9.40
N ILE A 20 -8.79 -4.03 -9.53
CA ILE A 20 -10.18 -3.76 -9.91
C ILE A 20 -10.86 -2.85 -8.89
N SER A 21 -10.66 -3.10 -7.60
CA SER A 21 -11.22 -2.29 -6.51
C SER A 21 -10.65 -0.87 -6.50
N TYR A 22 -9.34 -0.72 -6.67
CA TYR A 22 -8.71 0.60 -6.79
C TYR A 22 -9.15 1.36 -8.03
N LYS A 23 -9.34 0.68 -9.17
CA LYS A 23 -9.88 1.30 -10.39
C LYS A 23 -11.25 1.92 -10.16
N LYS A 24 -12.14 1.26 -9.40
CA LYS A 24 -13.45 1.82 -9.03
C LYS A 24 -13.34 3.12 -8.25
N ILE A 25 -12.32 3.25 -7.37
CA ILE A 25 -12.11 4.43 -6.51
C ILE A 25 -11.39 5.56 -7.25
N PHE A 26 -10.36 5.24 -8.03
CA PHE A 26 -9.45 6.22 -8.65
C PHE A 26 -9.66 6.42 -10.14
N LYS A 27 -10.46 5.58 -10.80
CA LYS A 27 -10.79 5.54 -12.24
C LYS A 27 -9.63 5.14 -13.15
N ASP A 28 -8.39 5.54 -12.85
CA ASP A 28 -7.19 5.19 -13.62
C ASP A 28 -5.99 4.91 -12.70
N ILE A 29 -5.03 4.14 -13.22
CA ILE A 29 -3.88 3.64 -12.48
C ILE A 29 -2.89 4.77 -12.12
N GLU A 30 -2.72 5.77 -12.99
CA GLU A 30 -1.83 6.90 -12.69
C GLU A 30 -2.37 7.74 -11.52
N THR A 31 -3.70 7.97 -11.47
CA THR A 31 -4.33 8.67 -10.34
C THR A 31 -4.15 7.89 -9.05
N PHE A 32 -4.28 6.56 -9.10
CA PHE A 32 -3.99 5.69 -7.97
C PHE A 32 -2.52 5.77 -7.54
N HIS A 33 -1.58 5.73 -8.51
CA HIS A 33 -0.15 5.82 -8.24
C HIS A 33 0.22 7.16 -7.57
N ILE A 34 -0.25 8.28 -8.12
CA ILE A 34 -0.03 9.62 -7.55
C ILE A 34 -0.58 9.70 -6.11
N PHE A 35 -1.79 9.17 -5.88
CA PHE A 35 -2.36 9.10 -4.53
C PHE A 35 -1.52 8.22 -3.61
N GLY A 36 -1.03 7.08 -4.11
CA GLY A 36 -0.17 6.16 -3.38
C GLY A 36 1.12 6.82 -2.91
N ILE A 37 1.75 7.65 -3.73
CA ILE A 37 2.96 8.40 -3.33
C ILE A 37 2.64 9.38 -2.19
N CYS A 38 1.51 10.09 -2.24
CA CYS A 38 1.07 10.94 -1.13
C CYS A 38 0.87 10.12 0.16
N LEU A 39 0.24 8.95 0.06
CA LEU A 39 0.00 8.04 1.17
C LEU A 39 1.31 7.53 1.79
N VAL A 40 2.25 7.05 0.95
CA VAL A 40 3.55 6.54 1.42
C VAL A 40 4.35 7.65 2.09
N ASN A 41 4.38 8.86 1.51
CA ASN A 41 5.08 10.00 2.10
C ASN A 41 4.56 10.28 3.53
N GLU A 42 3.26 10.29 3.72
CA GLU A 42 2.68 10.51 5.05
C GLU A 42 2.96 9.36 6.03
N HIS A 43 2.92 8.11 5.55
CA HIS A 43 3.26 6.93 6.37
C HIS A 43 4.71 6.92 6.83
N LEU A 44 5.64 7.29 5.94
CA LEU A 44 7.06 7.41 6.31
C LEU A 44 7.29 8.47 7.39
N TYR A 45 6.52 9.55 7.33
CA TYR A 45 6.56 10.59 8.35
C TYR A 45 5.97 10.12 9.68
N ALA A 46 4.80 9.44 9.63
CA ALA A 46 4.15 8.87 10.80
C ALA A 46 5.03 7.83 11.52
N LYS A 47 5.74 6.99 10.76
CA LYS A 47 6.66 5.97 11.31
C LYS A 47 7.79 6.59 12.14
N LYS A 48 8.24 7.81 11.83
CA LYS A 48 9.25 8.52 12.63
C LYS A 48 8.73 9.00 13.99
N ILE A 49 7.40 9.04 14.18
CA ILE A 49 6.73 9.61 15.35
C ILE A 49 6.04 8.53 16.18
N SER A 50 5.73 7.37 15.59
CA SER A 50 4.91 6.32 16.23
C SER A 50 5.74 5.15 16.73
N ASN A 51 5.30 4.57 17.86
CA ASN A 51 5.79 3.27 18.36
C ASN A 51 5.25 2.12 17.50
N ASN A 52 6.04 1.05 17.35
CA ASN A 52 5.74 -0.10 16.49
C ASN A 52 4.51 -0.95 16.90
N HIS A 53 3.83 -0.62 18.01
CA HIS A 53 2.75 -1.42 18.61
C HIS A 53 1.39 -0.73 18.67
N MET A 54 1.16 0.29 17.84
CA MET A 54 -0.13 0.98 17.77
C MET A 54 -1.17 0.14 17.02
N ASN A 55 -2.38 0.06 17.58
CA ASN A 55 -3.52 -0.42 16.82
C ASN A 55 -3.91 0.60 15.71
N ARG A 56 -4.81 0.18 14.79
CA ARG A 56 -5.19 1.02 13.65
C ARG A 56 -5.75 2.39 14.06
N ASP A 57 -6.60 2.42 15.07
CA ASP A 57 -7.30 3.66 15.45
C ASP A 57 -6.38 4.61 16.21
N GLU A 58 -5.46 4.10 17.01
CA GLU A 58 -4.36 4.85 17.63
C GLU A 58 -3.42 5.40 16.57
N PHE A 59 -3.03 4.58 15.59
CA PHE A 59 -2.23 5.01 14.46
C PHE A 59 -2.90 6.16 13.69
N LEU A 60 -4.18 6.03 13.34
CA LEU A 60 -4.91 7.07 12.62
C LEU A 60 -5.08 8.36 13.46
N LYS A 61 -5.33 8.23 14.77
CA LYS A 61 -5.36 9.39 15.67
C LYS A 61 -4.02 10.12 15.71
N SER A 62 -2.94 9.38 15.90
CA SER A 62 -1.57 9.89 15.87
C SER A 62 -1.24 10.53 14.51
N PHE A 63 -1.59 9.83 13.43
CA PHE A 63 -1.39 10.25 12.06
C PHE A 63 -2.07 11.58 11.73
N PHE A 64 -3.34 11.77 12.12
CA PHE A 64 -4.06 13.02 11.85
C PHE A 64 -3.86 14.11 12.91
N SER A 65 -3.36 13.77 14.11
CA SER A 65 -3.06 14.75 15.17
C SER A 65 -1.71 15.43 14.98
N ALA A 66 -0.81 14.85 14.22
CA ALA A 66 0.50 15.41 13.94
C ALA A 66 0.37 16.61 12.99
N ASN A 67 0.16 17.81 13.57
CA ASN A 67 0.17 19.10 12.84
C ASN A 67 1.46 19.37 12.04
N LYS A 68 2.47 18.52 12.18
CA LYS A 68 3.79 18.63 11.55
C LYS A 68 3.97 17.74 10.32
N MET A 69 2.93 17.08 9.82
CA MET A 69 3.08 16.23 8.63
C MET A 69 3.37 17.10 7.40
N GLN A 70 4.55 16.92 6.86
CA GLN A 70 4.95 17.60 5.65
C GLN A 70 4.37 16.84 4.45
N GLY A 71 3.41 17.46 3.75
CA GLY A 71 2.89 16.94 2.50
C GLY A 71 3.99 16.91 1.41
N ILE A 72 3.68 16.28 0.29
CA ILE A 72 4.56 16.20 -0.87
C ILE A 72 4.08 17.16 -1.97
N ASN A 73 5.00 17.79 -2.69
CA ASN A 73 4.68 18.68 -3.80
C ASN A 73 4.59 17.95 -5.14
N ALA A 74 3.99 18.61 -6.15
CA ALA A 74 3.78 18.00 -7.48
C ALA A 74 5.08 17.72 -8.24
N MET A 75 6.15 18.47 -7.97
CA MET A 75 7.46 18.25 -8.61
C MET A 75 8.05 16.92 -8.15
N SER A 76 8.14 16.72 -6.83
CA SER A 76 8.66 15.46 -6.27
C SER A 76 7.83 14.24 -6.70
N ILE A 77 6.50 14.39 -6.80
CA ILE A 77 5.66 13.30 -7.32
C ILE A 77 6.00 13.00 -8.79
N SER A 78 6.20 14.03 -9.61
CA SER A 78 6.59 13.86 -11.02
C SER A 78 7.94 13.17 -11.16
N GLU A 79 8.93 13.55 -10.36
CA GLU A 79 10.26 12.93 -10.33
C GLU A 79 10.21 11.46 -9.91
N ILE A 80 9.45 11.14 -8.84
CA ILE A 80 9.31 9.76 -8.35
C ILE A 80 8.59 8.86 -9.35
N THR A 81 7.53 9.38 -10.00
CA THR A 81 6.64 8.56 -10.83
C THR A 81 7.01 8.53 -12.30
N GLY A 82 7.84 9.47 -12.77
CA GLY A 82 8.09 9.69 -14.19
C GLY A 82 6.90 10.28 -14.96
N ILE A 83 5.77 10.57 -14.29
CA ILE A 83 4.58 11.15 -14.91
C ILE A 83 4.83 12.64 -15.15
N PRO A 84 4.53 13.19 -16.35
CA PRO A 84 4.72 14.59 -16.64
C PRO A 84 4.03 15.51 -15.61
N ARG A 85 4.74 16.53 -15.14
CA ARG A 85 4.30 17.43 -14.06
C ARG A 85 2.90 18.02 -14.31
N ALA A 86 2.60 18.41 -15.54
CA ALA A 86 1.27 18.94 -15.89
C ALA A 86 0.15 17.91 -15.64
N THR A 87 0.40 16.63 -15.96
CA THR A 87 -0.52 15.53 -15.68
C THR A 87 -0.67 15.30 -14.18
N VAL A 88 0.44 15.31 -13.42
CA VAL A 88 0.44 15.19 -11.95
C VAL A 88 -0.43 16.29 -11.35
N ILE A 89 -0.21 17.55 -11.70
CA ILE A 89 -0.98 18.70 -11.19
C ILE A 89 -2.47 18.52 -11.47
N ARG A 90 -2.85 18.19 -12.70
CA ARG A 90 -4.25 17.98 -13.09
C ARG A 90 -4.92 16.86 -12.26
N LYS A 91 -4.21 15.76 -12.04
CA LYS A 91 -4.72 14.62 -11.25
C LYS A 91 -4.80 14.96 -9.76
N LEU A 92 -3.82 15.67 -9.21
CA LEU A 92 -3.83 16.14 -7.83
C LEU A 92 -4.99 17.11 -7.56
N GLN A 93 -5.25 18.07 -8.45
CA GLN A 93 -6.40 18.97 -8.36
C GLN A 93 -7.73 18.20 -8.34
N LYS A 94 -7.85 17.15 -9.16
CA LYS A 94 -9.03 16.27 -9.17
C LYS A 94 -9.18 15.53 -7.83
N LEU A 95 -8.08 15.01 -7.26
CA LEU A 95 -8.09 14.35 -5.96
C LEU A 95 -8.47 15.31 -4.83
N VAL A 96 -8.01 16.56 -4.87
CA VAL A 96 -8.40 17.62 -3.93
C VAL A 96 -9.89 17.95 -4.07
N LYS A 97 -10.39 18.15 -5.29
CA LYS A 97 -11.83 18.37 -5.56
C LYS A 97 -12.70 17.24 -5.02
N GLN A 98 -12.20 16.00 -5.05
CA GLN A 98 -12.87 14.82 -4.52
C GLN A 98 -12.69 14.64 -2.99
N LYS A 99 -12.05 15.58 -2.31
CA LYS A 99 -11.72 15.52 -0.87
C LYS A 99 -10.88 14.30 -0.46
N LYS A 100 -10.18 13.68 -1.43
CA LYS A 100 -9.24 12.59 -1.17
C LYS A 100 -7.90 13.11 -0.68
N LEU A 101 -7.50 14.27 -1.18
CA LEU A 101 -6.33 15.03 -0.73
C LEU A 101 -6.76 16.42 -0.29
N ILE A 102 -5.92 17.06 0.51
CA ILE A 102 -5.94 18.48 0.83
C ILE A 102 -4.64 19.11 0.36
N ILE A 103 -4.65 20.40 0.09
CA ILE A 103 -3.47 21.18 -0.28
C ILE A 103 -3.23 22.27 0.78
N ASP A 104 -1.97 22.44 1.21
CA ASP A 104 -1.59 23.50 2.13
C ASP A 104 -1.13 24.78 1.40
N SER A 105 -0.85 25.84 2.17
CA SER A 105 -0.38 27.13 1.65
C SER A 105 0.93 27.06 0.87
N LYS A 106 1.77 26.05 1.13
CA LYS A 106 3.03 25.79 0.44
C LYS A 106 2.87 24.88 -0.78
N LYS A 107 1.64 24.59 -1.21
CA LYS A 107 1.29 23.70 -2.32
C LYS A 107 1.77 22.24 -2.10
N HIS A 108 1.82 21.80 -0.85
CA HIS A 108 2.01 20.39 -0.53
C HIS A 108 0.66 19.67 -0.39
N TYR A 109 0.61 18.45 -0.88
CA TYR A 109 -0.59 17.61 -0.88
C TYR A 109 -0.50 16.59 0.25
N LYS A 110 -1.61 16.47 0.98
CA LYS A 110 -1.78 15.58 2.14
C LYS A 110 -3.08 14.80 2.02
N LEU A 111 -3.21 13.71 2.76
CA LEU A 111 -4.44 12.92 2.78
C LEU A 111 -5.62 13.69 3.38
N GLY A 112 -6.78 13.55 2.76
CA GLY A 112 -8.04 14.05 3.30
C GLY A 112 -8.56 13.13 4.41
N LYS A 113 -8.88 13.68 5.59
CA LYS A 113 -9.36 12.90 6.75
C LYS A 113 -10.58 12.03 6.43
N ASP A 114 -11.54 12.56 5.68
CA ASP A 114 -12.80 11.87 5.35
C ASP A 114 -12.59 10.66 4.40
N PHE A 115 -11.51 10.67 3.64
CA PHE A 115 -11.24 9.61 2.68
C PHE A 115 -10.77 8.32 3.35
N THR A 116 -10.05 8.41 4.46
CA THR A 116 -9.53 7.23 5.17
C THR A 116 -10.64 6.33 5.72
N SER A 117 -11.78 6.92 6.14
CA SER A 117 -12.95 6.14 6.56
C SER A 117 -13.59 5.37 5.39
N LYS A 118 -13.61 5.97 4.20
CA LYS A 118 -14.21 5.37 2.99
C LYS A 118 -13.41 4.19 2.43
N ILE A 119 -12.09 4.15 2.64
CA ILE A 119 -11.25 3.04 2.18
C ILE A 119 -11.08 1.93 3.23
N LYS A 120 -11.61 2.11 4.45
CA LYS A 120 -11.50 1.11 5.54
C LYS A 120 -11.95 -0.30 5.12
N PRO A 121 -13.11 -0.50 4.46
CA PRO A 121 -13.52 -1.84 4.03
C PRO A 121 -12.53 -2.48 3.06
N LEU A 122 -12.01 -1.70 2.09
CA LEU A 122 -11.02 -2.17 1.12
C LEU A 122 -9.70 -2.54 1.80
N GLN A 123 -9.23 -1.72 2.75
CA GLN A 123 -8.01 -2.03 3.51
C GLN A 123 -8.15 -3.34 4.29
N LYS A 124 -9.31 -3.59 4.91
CA LYS A 124 -9.59 -4.83 5.63
C LYS A 124 -9.52 -6.05 4.70
N ASP A 125 -10.16 -5.99 3.54
CA ASP A 125 -10.14 -7.06 2.54
C ASP A 125 -8.71 -7.35 2.04
N VAL A 126 -7.95 -6.31 1.71
CA VAL A 126 -6.55 -6.42 1.28
C VAL A 126 -5.69 -7.06 2.37
N LEU A 127 -5.85 -6.64 3.64
CA LEU A 127 -5.07 -7.20 4.75
C LEU A 127 -5.37 -8.67 4.98
N ILE A 128 -6.64 -9.10 4.90
CA ILE A 128 -7.01 -10.51 5.01
C ILE A 128 -6.37 -11.33 3.90
N LYS A 129 -6.43 -10.85 2.65
CA LYS A 129 -5.83 -11.53 1.50
C LYS A 129 -4.31 -11.61 1.61
N LEU A 130 -3.65 -10.54 2.06
CA LEU A 130 -2.21 -10.54 2.30
C LEU A 130 -1.81 -11.51 3.41
N ALA A 131 -2.57 -11.57 4.50
CA ALA A 131 -2.32 -12.52 5.60
C ALA A 131 -2.42 -13.97 5.11
N ASN A 132 -3.46 -14.30 4.33
CA ASN A 132 -3.64 -15.62 3.74
C ASN A 132 -2.51 -15.96 2.75
N PHE A 133 -2.09 -15.01 1.92
CA PHE A 133 -0.95 -15.19 1.02
C PHE A 133 0.34 -15.48 1.79
N SER A 134 0.63 -14.69 2.81
CA SER A 134 1.83 -14.85 3.63
C SER A 134 1.83 -16.22 4.34
N ALA A 135 0.68 -16.67 4.87
CA ALA A 135 0.54 -17.98 5.48
C ALA A 135 0.79 -19.12 4.48
N ASN A 136 0.25 -19.00 3.26
CA ASN A 136 0.49 -19.98 2.20
C ASN A 136 1.96 -20.05 1.80
N ILE A 137 2.64 -18.91 1.61
CA ILE A 137 4.08 -18.87 1.30
C ILE A 137 4.91 -19.47 2.43
N PHE A 138 4.59 -19.13 3.68
CA PHE A 138 5.27 -19.69 4.84
C PHE A 138 5.13 -21.23 4.91
N ASN A 139 3.91 -21.75 4.72
CA ASN A 139 3.65 -23.19 4.72
C ASN A 139 4.42 -23.90 3.61
N LEU A 140 4.47 -23.35 2.38
CA LEU A 140 5.24 -23.90 1.28
C LEU A 140 6.75 -23.95 1.57
N ALA A 141 7.29 -22.85 2.13
CA ALA A 141 8.70 -22.78 2.50
C ALA A 141 9.06 -23.77 3.61
N SER A 142 8.14 -23.98 4.57
CA SER A 142 8.32 -24.94 5.66
C SER A 142 8.29 -26.39 5.15
N LEU A 143 7.38 -26.72 4.23
CA LEU A 143 7.30 -28.05 3.59
C LEU A 143 8.54 -28.35 2.75
N ASP A 144 9.06 -27.40 1.99
CA ASP A 144 10.29 -27.56 1.22
C ASP A 144 11.49 -27.85 2.13
N ARG A 145 11.62 -27.16 3.28
CA ARG A 145 12.67 -27.43 4.27
C ARG A 145 12.57 -28.82 4.89
N ILE A 146 11.36 -29.27 5.23
CA ILE A 146 11.12 -30.62 5.77
C ILE A 146 11.53 -31.67 4.73
N ASN A 147 11.17 -31.50 3.47
CA ASN A 147 11.52 -32.42 2.40
C ASN A 147 13.04 -32.46 2.13
N GLU A 148 13.72 -31.32 2.19
CA GLU A 148 15.18 -31.24 2.07
C GLU A 148 15.88 -31.98 3.23
N ALA A 149 15.44 -31.76 4.47
CA ALA A 149 15.97 -32.42 5.65
C ALA A 149 15.78 -33.95 5.57
N HIS A 150 14.58 -34.39 5.15
CA HIS A 150 14.29 -35.82 4.96
C HIS A 150 15.17 -36.48 3.89
N ASN A 151 15.34 -35.81 2.75
CA ASN A 151 16.20 -36.28 1.67
C ASN A 151 17.69 -36.32 2.04
N THR A 152 18.14 -35.40 2.89
CA THR A 152 19.52 -35.38 3.40
C THR A 152 19.75 -36.55 4.37
N THR A 153 18.79 -36.87 5.22
CA THR A 153 18.83 -37.99 6.16
C THR A 153 18.89 -39.34 5.39
N LEU A 154 18.12 -39.48 4.32
CA LEU A 154 18.12 -40.70 3.49
C LEU A 154 19.40 -40.90 2.68
N ARG A 155 20.16 -39.84 2.37
CA ARG A 155 21.45 -39.94 1.67
C ARG A 155 22.64 -40.20 2.60
N GLY A 156 22.41 -40.13 3.90
CA GLY A 156 23.42 -40.40 4.94
C GLY A 156 23.47 -41.85 5.42
N PHE A 157 22.68 -42.73 4.82
CA PHE A 157 22.71 -44.17 4.98
C PHE A 157 23.06 -44.80 3.62
#